data_841829770b6ce58ec474677c1c13b560
#
_entry.id   841829770b6ce58ec474677c1c13b560
#
_cell.length_a   1.000
_cell.length_b   1.000
_cell.length_c   1.000
_cell.angle_alpha   90.00
_cell.angle_beta   90.00
_cell.angle_gamma   90.00
#
_symmetry.space_group_name_H-M   'P 1'
#
loop_
_entity.id
_entity.type
_entity.pdbx_description
1 polymer ?
#
loop_
_entity_poly.entity_id
_entity_poly.type
_entity_poly.pdbx_seq_one_letter_code
_entity_poly.pdbx_strand_id
1 'polypeptide(L)'
;MRCSAHIGYYDPLVESFGKKELYRLWDMYAEELHETAVRSPQAAQRLRETLERLRGNDGFELYRMFWGYSDEGLQNNGEAAQLVGFLDHDELDYRVLSNWNLKRITGLGSQYRPLQSEQKRKKYAERWRKRLEKGEIKHKIEIPPTQN
;
A
#
# COMPACT_ATOMS: atom_id res chain seq x y z
N MET A 1 5.16 13.19 25.44
CA MET A 1 5.26 11.89 26.11
C MET A 1 4.33 10.82 25.56
N ARG A 2 3.15 11.16 25.14
CA ARG A 2 2.30 10.22 24.42
C ARG A 2 2.91 9.75 23.09
N CYS A 3 3.74 10.58 22.47
CA CYS A 3 4.39 10.27 21.20
C CYS A 3 5.38 9.11 21.29
N SER A 4 6.12 8.97 22.40
CA SER A 4 7.08 7.87 22.53
C SER A 4 6.41 6.52 22.74
N ALA A 5 5.28 6.46 23.45
CA ALA A 5 4.51 5.23 23.62
C ALA A 5 3.88 4.77 22.30
N HIS A 6 3.41 5.73 21.48
CA HIS A 6 2.85 5.44 20.15
C HIS A 6 3.94 4.96 19.18
N ILE A 7 5.12 5.55 19.22
CA ILE A 7 6.25 5.15 18.37
C ILE A 7 6.65 3.71 18.66
N GLY A 8 6.73 3.30 19.92
CA GLY A 8 7.03 1.92 20.30
C GLY A 8 5.98 0.90 19.86
N TYR A 9 4.74 1.33 19.67
CA TYR A 9 3.66 0.47 19.21
C TYR A 9 3.81 0.07 17.73
N TYR A 10 4.40 0.93 16.90
CA TYR A 10 4.50 0.65 15.46
C TYR A 10 5.53 -0.39 15.09
N ASP A 11 6.56 -0.58 15.88
CA ASP A 11 7.57 -1.60 15.60
C ASP A 11 6.94 -3.00 15.54
N PRO A 12 6.14 -3.45 16.52
CA PRO A 12 5.45 -4.74 16.42
C PRO A 12 4.46 -4.80 15.26
N LEU A 13 3.79 -3.69 14.95
CA LEU A 13 2.83 -3.63 13.86
C LEU A 13 3.53 -3.83 12.51
N VAL A 14 4.64 -3.13 12.28
CA VAL A 14 5.44 -3.28 11.06
C VAL A 14 6.04 -4.69 10.97
N GLU A 15 6.53 -5.24 12.08
CA GLU A 15 7.08 -6.60 12.12
C GLU A 15 6.04 -7.66 11.76
N SER A 16 4.78 -7.41 12.10
CA SER A 16 3.66 -8.32 11.81
C SER A 16 3.16 -8.20 10.40
N PHE A 17 3.43 -7.06 9.75
CA PHE A 17 2.87 -6.76 8.44
C PHE A 17 3.42 -7.71 7.36
N GLY A 18 2.54 -8.20 6.51
CA GLY A 18 2.92 -9.11 5.42
C GLY A 18 3.09 -10.57 5.83
N LYS A 19 2.94 -10.91 7.11
CA LYS A 19 3.00 -12.31 7.57
C LYS A 19 1.72 -13.06 7.25
N LYS A 20 1.85 -14.30 6.77
CA LYS A 20 0.71 -15.13 6.36
C LYS A 20 -0.36 -15.28 7.44
N GLU A 21 0.06 -15.41 8.69
CA GLU A 21 -0.82 -15.63 9.83
C GLU A 21 -1.79 -14.49 10.05
N LEU A 22 -1.44 -13.30 9.56
CA LEU A 22 -2.17 -12.07 9.81
C LEU A 22 -2.90 -11.54 8.58
N TYR A 23 -3.00 -12.36 7.53
CA TYR A 23 -3.55 -11.89 6.24
C TYR A 23 -4.93 -11.23 6.34
N ARG A 24 -5.73 -11.63 7.32
CA ARG A 24 -7.06 -11.05 7.53
C ARG A 24 -7.02 -9.60 8.00
N LEU A 25 -5.89 -9.19 8.56
CA LEU A 25 -5.71 -7.87 9.15
C LEU A 25 -4.83 -6.95 8.30
N TRP A 26 -4.36 -7.40 7.16
CA TRP A 26 -3.40 -6.62 6.37
C TRP A 26 -3.93 -5.27 5.93
N ASP A 27 -5.16 -5.23 5.41
CA ASP A 27 -5.75 -3.96 4.97
C ASP A 27 -5.90 -3.00 6.15
N MET A 28 -6.28 -3.52 7.31
CA MET A 28 -6.41 -2.72 8.53
C MET A 28 -5.06 -2.19 9.00
N TYR A 29 -4.02 -3.02 9.00
CA TYR A 29 -2.68 -2.60 9.40
C TYR A 29 -2.10 -1.58 8.44
N ALA A 30 -2.26 -1.78 7.15
CA ALA A 30 -1.81 -0.84 6.14
C ALA A 30 -2.48 0.53 6.32
N GLU A 31 -3.78 0.54 6.52
CA GLU A 31 -4.55 1.77 6.75
C GLU A 31 -4.11 2.49 8.03
N GLU A 32 -3.92 1.76 9.11
CA GLU A 32 -3.48 2.33 10.39
C GLU A 32 -2.08 2.92 10.29
N LEU A 33 -1.15 2.21 9.66
CA LEU A 33 0.22 2.71 9.47
C LEU A 33 0.23 3.95 8.57
N HIS A 34 -0.56 3.94 7.51
CA HIS A 34 -0.70 5.08 6.62
C HIS A 34 -1.26 6.31 7.36
N GLU A 35 -2.38 6.16 8.06
CA GLU A 35 -3.01 7.27 8.78
C GLU A 35 -2.07 7.88 9.82
N THR A 36 -1.33 7.05 10.51
CA THR A 36 -0.40 7.51 11.53
C THR A 36 0.78 8.24 10.93
N ALA A 37 1.34 7.72 9.84
CA ALA A 37 2.44 8.37 9.14
C ALA A 37 2.02 9.76 8.61
N VAL A 38 0.80 9.86 8.08
CA VAL A 38 0.28 11.13 7.56
C VAL A 38 0.06 12.15 8.68
N ARG A 39 -0.37 11.71 9.87
CA ARG A 39 -0.67 12.61 10.99
C ARG A 39 0.55 13.10 11.75
N SER A 40 1.61 12.33 11.80
CA SER A 40 2.76 12.62 12.65
C SER A 40 4.06 12.43 11.90
N PRO A 41 4.86 13.51 11.70
CA PRO A 41 6.20 13.39 11.11
C PRO A 41 7.12 12.46 11.89
N GLN A 42 6.98 12.42 13.21
CA GLN A 42 7.80 11.52 14.05
C GLN A 42 7.42 10.07 13.84
N ALA A 43 6.12 9.77 13.74
CA ALA A 43 5.63 8.43 13.44
C ALA A 43 6.05 7.99 12.02
N ALA A 44 6.00 8.91 11.06
CA ALA A 44 6.46 8.64 9.70
C ALA A 44 7.94 8.27 9.67
N GLN A 45 8.77 9.03 10.39
CA GLN A 45 10.19 8.74 10.49
C GLN A 45 10.44 7.40 11.17
N ARG A 46 9.71 7.10 12.23
CA ARG A 46 9.83 5.82 12.93
C ARG A 46 9.44 4.64 12.03
N LEU A 47 8.36 4.79 11.27
CA LEU A 47 7.95 3.78 10.29
C LEU A 47 9.05 3.55 9.25
N ARG A 48 9.61 4.62 8.71
CA ARG A 48 10.71 4.56 7.75
C ARG A 48 11.93 3.83 8.31
N GLU A 49 12.37 4.22 9.51
CA GLU A 49 13.52 3.60 10.17
C GLU A 49 13.29 2.11 10.45
N THR A 50 12.09 1.76 10.88
CA THR A 50 11.72 0.36 11.15
C THR A 50 11.73 -0.47 9.87
N LEU A 51 11.18 0.06 8.79
CA LEU A 51 11.20 -0.62 7.49
C LEU A 51 12.64 -0.79 6.97
N GLU A 52 13.46 0.25 7.09
CA GLU A 52 14.88 0.16 6.70
C GLU A 52 15.63 -0.89 7.52
N ARG A 53 15.36 -0.97 8.81
CA ARG A 53 15.97 -1.95 9.71
C ARG A 53 15.55 -3.38 9.37
N LEU A 54 14.27 -3.60 9.08
CA LEU A 54 13.71 -4.92 8.84
C LEU A 54 13.87 -5.40 7.41
N ARG A 55 13.82 -4.48 6.46
CA ARG A 55 13.78 -4.82 5.03
C ARG A 55 14.96 -4.28 4.23
N GLY A 56 15.87 -3.57 4.85
CA GLY A 56 17.08 -3.08 4.17
C GLY A 56 16.76 -2.19 2.97
N ASN A 57 17.25 -2.54 1.81
CA ASN A 57 17.08 -1.76 0.59
C ASN A 57 15.63 -1.63 0.14
N ASP A 58 14.76 -2.57 0.50
CA ASP A 58 13.33 -2.50 0.19
C ASP A 58 12.58 -1.52 1.09
N GLY A 59 13.19 -1.11 2.19
CA GLY A 59 12.53 -0.26 3.19
C GLY A 59 12.02 1.05 2.64
N PHE A 60 12.78 1.71 1.77
CA PHE A 60 12.38 2.98 1.17
C PHE A 60 11.14 2.82 0.29
N GLU A 61 11.12 1.82 -0.58
CA GLU A 61 9.98 1.59 -1.47
C GLU A 61 8.73 1.19 -0.69
N LEU A 62 8.89 0.32 0.31
CA LEU A 62 7.78 -0.07 1.17
C LEU A 62 7.22 1.13 1.94
N TYR A 63 8.08 1.99 2.46
CA TYR A 63 7.68 3.23 3.12
C TYR A 63 6.86 4.12 2.18
N ARG A 64 7.33 4.27 0.95
CA ARG A 64 6.64 5.05 -0.06
C ARG A 64 5.24 4.48 -0.36
N MET A 65 5.11 3.16 -0.38
CA MET A 65 3.83 2.49 -0.59
C MET A 65 2.84 2.77 0.55
N PHE A 66 3.31 2.90 1.77
CA PHE A 66 2.47 3.35 2.89
C PHE A 66 2.06 4.81 2.75
N TRP A 67 2.95 5.65 2.23
CA TRP A 67 2.69 7.08 2.05
C TRP A 67 1.62 7.36 1.01
N GLY A 68 1.60 6.59 -0.05
CA GLY A 68 0.62 6.68 -1.12
C GLY A 68 1.16 7.37 -2.37
N TYR A 69 0.27 7.60 -3.33
CA TYR A 69 0.61 8.06 -4.67
C TYR A 69 -0.30 9.20 -5.08
N SER A 70 0.26 10.22 -5.73
CA SER A 70 -0.51 11.31 -6.33
C SER A 70 -1.02 10.89 -7.72
N ASP A 71 -2.08 11.55 -8.21
CA ASP A 71 -2.56 11.32 -9.57
C ASP A 71 -1.49 11.65 -10.61
N GLU A 72 -0.72 12.70 -10.38
CA GLU A 72 0.38 13.05 -11.28
C GLU A 72 1.40 11.92 -11.36
N GLY A 73 1.81 11.37 -10.21
CA GLY A 73 2.74 10.24 -10.17
C GLY A 73 2.19 9.02 -10.88
N LEU A 74 0.91 8.71 -10.66
CA LEU A 74 0.26 7.55 -11.26
C LEU A 74 0.17 7.67 -12.80
N GLN A 75 -0.12 8.86 -13.31
CA GLN A 75 -0.37 9.04 -14.74
C GLN A 75 0.87 9.42 -15.54
N ASN A 76 1.78 10.21 -14.95
CA ASN A 76 2.90 10.79 -15.69
C ASN A 76 4.25 10.17 -15.36
N ASN A 77 4.40 9.54 -14.19
CA ASN A 77 5.69 9.01 -13.74
C ASN A 77 5.76 7.47 -13.74
N GLY A 78 4.78 6.81 -14.32
CA GLY A 78 4.77 5.35 -14.44
C GLY A 78 4.48 4.60 -13.14
N GLU A 79 4.03 5.30 -12.10
CA GLU A 79 3.81 4.68 -10.78
C GLU A 79 2.61 3.72 -10.79
N ALA A 80 1.59 3.99 -11.61
CA ALA A 80 0.47 3.07 -11.76
C ALA A 80 0.92 1.72 -12.34
N ALA A 81 1.79 1.75 -13.36
CA ALA A 81 2.35 0.55 -13.94
C ALA A 81 3.22 -0.21 -12.92
N GLN A 82 3.98 0.52 -12.11
CA GLN A 82 4.80 -0.06 -11.06
C GLN A 82 3.94 -0.78 -10.00
N LEU A 83 2.85 -0.14 -9.56
CA LEU A 83 1.92 -0.75 -8.59
C LEU A 83 1.31 -2.04 -9.14
N VAL A 84 0.87 -2.03 -10.37
CA VAL A 84 0.30 -3.23 -11.01
C VAL A 84 1.37 -4.33 -11.12
N GLY A 85 2.60 -3.96 -11.45
CA GLY A 85 3.72 -4.90 -11.50
C GLY A 85 4.01 -5.56 -10.15
N PHE A 86 3.88 -4.82 -9.06
CA PHE A 86 4.10 -5.35 -7.71
C PHE A 86 3.08 -6.42 -7.28
N LEU A 87 1.96 -6.53 -7.96
CA LEU A 87 1.01 -7.62 -7.70
C LEU A 87 1.63 -8.99 -8.00
N ASP A 88 2.66 -9.05 -8.81
CA ASP A 88 3.38 -10.26 -9.16
C ASP A 88 4.76 -10.36 -8.47
N HIS A 89 5.02 -9.52 -7.48
CA HIS A 89 6.27 -9.48 -6.75
C HIS A 89 6.45 -10.73 -5.88
N ASP A 90 7.68 -11.21 -5.75
CA ASP A 90 7.98 -12.39 -4.93
C ASP A 90 7.70 -12.16 -3.44
N GLU A 91 7.95 -10.95 -2.97
CA GLU A 91 7.76 -10.60 -1.56
C GLU A 91 6.30 -10.28 -1.24
N LEU A 92 5.81 -10.87 -0.17
CA LEU A 92 4.41 -10.78 0.23
C LEU A 92 3.99 -9.34 0.56
N ASP A 93 4.82 -8.60 1.26
CA ASP A 93 4.49 -7.22 1.65
C ASP A 93 4.29 -6.29 0.44
N TYR A 94 5.09 -6.45 -0.61
CA TYR A 94 4.85 -5.74 -1.87
C TYR A 94 3.48 -6.07 -2.47
N ARG A 95 3.12 -7.33 -2.49
CA ARG A 95 1.81 -7.77 -3.03
C ARG A 95 0.66 -7.21 -2.19
N VAL A 96 0.80 -7.24 -0.88
CA VAL A 96 -0.22 -6.71 0.04
C VAL A 96 -0.40 -5.21 -0.16
N LEU A 97 0.70 -4.46 -0.15
CA LEU A 97 0.66 -3.00 -0.26
C LEU A 97 0.19 -2.53 -1.63
N SER A 98 0.59 -3.21 -2.70
CA SER A 98 0.11 -2.84 -4.04
C SER A 98 -1.39 -3.08 -4.18
N ASN A 99 -1.89 -4.20 -3.70
CA ASN A 99 -3.32 -4.50 -3.69
C ASN A 99 -4.10 -3.47 -2.86
N TRP A 100 -3.61 -3.14 -1.67
CA TRP A 100 -4.20 -2.13 -0.80
C TRP A 100 -4.26 -0.76 -1.49
N ASN A 101 -3.14 -0.32 -2.08
CA ASN A 101 -3.08 0.95 -2.79
C ASN A 101 -4.04 1.00 -3.97
N LEU A 102 -4.05 -0.03 -4.81
CA LEU A 102 -4.93 -0.06 -5.99
C LEU A 102 -6.40 0.01 -5.60
N LYS A 103 -6.82 -0.74 -4.60
CA LYS A 103 -8.21 -0.69 -4.11
C LYS A 103 -8.54 0.68 -3.51
N ARG A 104 -7.63 1.23 -2.71
CA ARG A 104 -7.83 2.52 -2.04
C ARG A 104 -7.90 3.67 -3.03
N ILE A 105 -6.99 3.70 -3.98
CA ILE A 105 -6.90 4.76 -5.00
C ILE A 105 -8.15 4.74 -5.89
N THR A 106 -8.48 3.58 -6.46
CA THR A 106 -9.53 3.48 -7.48
C THR A 106 -10.92 3.28 -6.91
N GLY A 107 -11.04 2.79 -5.69
CA GLY A 107 -12.32 2.36 -5.13
C GLY A 107 -12.89 1.11 -5.80
N LEU A 108 -12.13 0.48 -6.68
CA LEU A 108 -12.60 -0.69 -7.43
C LEU A 108 -12.27 -1.99 -6.69
N GLY A 109 -13.20 -2.92 -6.71
CA GLY A 109 -13.00 -4.26 -6.17
C GLY A 109 -12.15 -5.13 -7.09
N SER A 110 -11.59 -6.19 -6.51
CA SER A 110 -10.80 -7.15 -7.25
C SER A 110 -10.88 -8.53 -6.60
N GLN A 111 -10.77 -9.56 -7.42
CA GLN A 111 -10.66 -10.92 -6.94
C GLN A 111 -9.23 -11.32 -6.61
N TYR A 112 -8.27 -10.42 -6.84
CA TYR A 112 -6.87 -10.65 -6.47
C TYR A 112 -6.74 -10.78 -4.95
N ARG A 113 -5.98 -11.79 -4.53
CA ARG A 113 -5.59 -12.00 -3.12
C ARG A 113 -4.09 -12.26 -3.06
N PRO A 114 -3.35 -11.57 -2.21
CA PRO A 114 -1.89 -11.72 -2.15
C PRO A 114 -1.39 -13.14 -1.86
N LEU A 115 -2.21 -13.97 -1.21
CA LEU A 115 -1.85 -15.36 -0.87
C LEU A 115 -2.32 -16.41 -1.87
N GLN A 116 -3.01 -16.01 -2.92
CA GLN A 116 -3.43 -16.97 -3.97
C GLN A 116 -2.21 -17.60 -4.64
N SER A 117 -2.43 -18.74 -5.30
CA SER A 117 -1.41 -19.34 -6.16
C SER A 117 -0.92 -18.34 -7.21
N GLU A 118 0.29 -18.51 -7.67
CA GLU A 118 0.87 -17.65 -8.70
C GLU A 118 -0.04 -17.57 -9.94
N GLN A 119 -0.60 -18.70 -10.34
CA GLN A 119 -1.50 -18.76 -11.49
C GLN A 119 -2.73 -17.87 -11.29
N LYS A 120 -3.37 -17.94 -10.13
CA LYS A 120 -4.53 -17.08 -9.83
C LYS A 120 -4.14 -15.62 -9.71
N ARG A 121 -2.99 -15.32 -9.10
CA ARG A 121 -2.50 -13.95 -9.00
C ARG A 121 -2.29 -13.34 -10.38
N LYS A 122 -1.64 -14.06 -11.28
CA LYS A 122 -1.44 -13.61 -12.66
C LYS A 122 -2.76 -13.34 -13.39
N LYS A 123 -3.73 -14.24 -13.22
CA LYS A 123 -5.05 -14.08 -13.82
C LYS A 123 -5.75 -12.81 -13.36
N TYR A 124 -5.74 -12.55 -12.06
CA TYR A 124 -6.44 -11.38 -11.52
C TYR A 124 -5.63 -10.08 -11.66
N ALA A 125 -4.30 -10.17 -11.66
CA ALA A 125 -3.44 -9.03 -11.97
C ALA A 125 -3.66 -8.55 -13.41
N GLU A 126 -3.99 -9.44 -14.34
CA GLU A 126 -4.29 -9.09 -15.73
C GLU A 126 -5.47 -8.13 -15.82
N ARG A 127 -6.44 -8.24 -14.96
CA ARG A 127 -7.57 -7.29 -14.90
C ARG A 127 -7.10 -5.89 -14.53
N TRP A 128 -6.14 -5.80 -13.62
CA TRP A 128 -5.52 -4.52 -13.26
C TRP A 128 -4.68 -3.96 -14.41
N ARG A 129 -3.99 -4.80 -15.18
CA ARG A 129 -3.26 -4.36 -16.38
C ARG A 129 -4.20 -3.75 -17.41
N LYS A 130 -5.37 -4.36 -17.61
CA LYS A 130 -6.38 -3.81 -18.51
C LYS A 130 -6.91 -2.46 -18.04
N ARG A 131 -7.11 -2.31 -16.74
CA ARG A 131 -7.50 -1.02 -16.15
C ARG A 131 -6.39 0.03 -16.35
N LEU A 132 -5.14 -0.38 -16.21
CA LEU A 132 -3.98 0.48 -16.46
C LEU A 132 -3.96 0.96 -17.90
N GLU A 133 -4.15 0.05 -18.86
CA GLU A 133 -4.19 0.39 -20.30
C GLU A 133 -5.31 1.38 -20.63
N LYS A 134 -6.43 1.30 -19.93
CA LYS A 134 -7.57 2.20 -20.11
C LYS A 134 -7.43 3.51 -19.35
N GLY A 135 -6.36 3.71 -18.60
CA GLY A 135 -6.16 4.92 -17.81
C GLY A 135 -7.08 5.03 -16.59
N GLU A 136 -7.56 3.89 -16.09
CA GLU A 136 -8.51 3.86 -14.97
C GLU A 136 -7.85 3.88 -13.59
N ILE A 137 -6.52 3.79 -13.51
CA ILE A 137 -5.81 3.80 -12.22
C ILE A 137 -5.51 5.24 -11.83
N LYS A 138 -6.48 5.85 -11.20
CA LYS A 138 -6.45 7.22 -10.71
C LYS A 138 -7.34 7.32 -9.48
N HIS A 139 -7.10 8.34 -8.68
CA HIS A 139 -7.91 8.54 -7.49
C HIS A 139 -9.37 8.71 -7.85
N LYS A 140 -10.21 8.03 -7.07
CA LYS A 140 -11.65 8.24 -7.13
C LYS A 140 -11.93 9.71 -6.88
N ILE A 141 -12.66 10.35 -7.79
CA ILE A 141 -13.07 11.73 -7.62
C ILE A 141 -14.09 11.77 -6.48
N GLU A 142 -13.65 12.23 -5.33
CA GLU A 142 -14.60 12.62 -4.28
C GLU A 142 -15.19 13.96 -4.70
N ILE A 143 -16.50 13.96 -4.95
CA ILE A 143 -17.20 15.21 -5.13
C ILE A 143 -17.14 15.91 -3.77
N PRO A 144 -16.42 17.04 -3.64
CA PRO A 144 -16.38 17.74 -2.36
C PRO A 144 -17.82 18.08 -1.96
N PRO A 145 -18.16 17.98 -0.66
CA PRO A 145 -19.47 18.39 -0.20
C PRO A 145 -19.73 19.78 -0.72
N THR A 146 -20.88 19.97 -1.38
CA THR A 146 -21.28 21.24 -1.94
C THR A 146 -21.11 22.33 -0.89
N GLN A 147 -20.17 23.21 -1.15
CA GLN A 147 -20.05 24.44 -0.38
C GLN A 147 -21.24 25.31 -0.73
N ASN A 148 -22.14 25.39 0.21
CA ASN A 148 -23.18 26.42 0.15
C ASN A 148 -22.64 27.74 0.65
#